data_f610ab5ff7c84a09787ae6e3ae468e90
#
_entry.id   f610ab5ff7c84a09787ae6e3ae468e90
#
_cell.length_a   1.000
_cell.length_b   1.000
_cell.length_c   1.000
_cell.angle_alpha   90.00
_cell.angle_beta   90.00
_cell.angle_gamma   90.00
#
_symmetry.space_group_name_H-M   'P 1'
#
loop_
_entity.id
_entity.type
_entity.pdbx_description
1 polymer ?
#
loop_
_entity_poly.entity_id
_entity_poly.type
_entity_poly.pdbx_seq_one_letter_code
_entity_poly.pdbx_strand_id
1 'polypeptide(L)'
;VHNCDFFYGDAGSDADQVKGDGALDCKKSTYITFSYNHFFDNGKCNLLGLSEGMTDGLYITYHHNWYDHSDSRHPRVRYYSAHVYNNYYDGIAKYGIGSTLGSSIFSENNYFRSCKFPMLTSMQGSDLYAEDNKSSKDNGTFSGEAGGTIKSFGNKFEGKVTYVSYNNTISALK
;
A
#
# COMPACT_ATOMS: atom_id res chain seq x y z
N VAL A 1 -13.78 -10.94 0.47
CA VAL A 1 -13.54 -11.02 1.92
C VAL A 1 -14.01 -9.72 2.53
N HIS A 2 -14.87 -9.82 3.55
CA HIS A 2 -15.42 -8.61 4.16
C HIS A 2 -15.82 -8.82 5.64
N ASN A 3 -15.89 -7.71 6.38
CA ASN A 3 -16.32 -7.66 7.78
C ASN A 3 -15.51 -8.58 8.72
N CYS A 4 -14.19 -8.61 8.52
CA CYS A 4 -13.27 -9.43 9.28
C CYS A 4 -12.27 -8.56 10.04
N ASP A 5 -11.82 -9.06 11.19
CA ASP A 5 -10.69 -8.51 11.94
C ASP A 5 -9.44 -9.34 11.66
N PHE A 6 -8.35 -8.67 11.31
CA PHE A 6 -7.03 -9.26 11.08
C PHE A 6 -6.01 -8.61 12.00
N PHE A 7 -5.40 -9.38 12.87
CA PHE A 7 -4.43 -8.85 13.83
C PHE A 7 -3.36 -9.88 14.19
N TYR A 8 -2.22 -9.40 14.65
CA TYR A 8 -1.15 -10.27 15.12
C TYR A 8 -0.99 -10.26 16.65
N GLY A 9 -1.39 -9.19 17.33
CA GLY A 9 -1.51 -9.18 18.78
C GLY A 9 -0.44 -8.40 19.55
N ASP A 10 0.58 -7.89 18.90
CA ASP A 10 1.55 -6.98 19.52
C ASP A 10 1.50 -5.60 18.88
N ALA A 11 1.37 -4.58 19.72
CA ALA A 11 1.21 -3.21 19.28
C ALA A 11 2.40 -2.66 18.48
N GLY A 12 2.05 -1.97 17.44
CA GLY A 12 2.77 -1.13 16.53
C GLY A 12 4.25 -0.83 16.73
N SER A 13 5.13 -1.74 16.39
CA SER A 13 6.52 -1.40 16.10
C SER A 13 6.88 -1.82 14.67
N ASP A 14 7.85 -1.16 14.10
CA ASP A 14 8.42 -1.49 12.79
C ASP A 14 9.21 -2.82 12.83
N ALA A 15 8.57 -3.88 13.29
CA ALA A 15 9.18 -5.19 13.49
C ALA A 15 8.66 -6.18 12.47
N ASP A 16 9.02 -5.97 11.23
CA ASP A 16 8.53 -6.58 9.99
C ASP A 16 8.36 -8.12 10.02
N GLN A 17 9.16 -8.83 10.76
CA GLN A 17 9.11 -10.30 10.88
C GLN A 17 8.50 -10.75 12.21
N VAL A 18 8.59 -9.94 13.24
CA VAL A 18 8.12 -10.29 14.59
C VAL A 18 6.59 -10.28 14.67
N LYS A 19 5.95 -9.48 13.81
CA LYS A 19 4.48 -9.35 13.70
C LYS A 19 3.87 -10.17 12.58
N GLY A 20 4.47 -11.28 12.25
CA GLY A 20 3.99 -12.18 11.21
C GLY A 20 4.34 -11.72 9.79
N ASP A 21 3.96 -12.54 8.82
CA ASP A 21 4.00 -12.21 7.40
C ASP A 21 2.61 -11.74 6.95
N GLY A 22 2.30 -11.69 5.66
CA GLY A 22 1.05 -11.10 5.16
C GLY A 22 -0.23 -11.61 5.85
N ALA A 23 -1.05 -10.69 6.36
CA ALA A 23 -2.29 -11.05 7.04
C ALA A 23 -3.36 -11.59 6.08
N LEU A 24 -3.43 -11.02 4.87
CA LEU A 24 -4.39 -11.43 3.83
C LEU A 24 -3.81 -11.16 2.45
N ASP A 25 -3.18 -12.16 1.86
CA ASP A 25 -2.49 -12.06 0.57
C ASP A 25 -3.32 -12.64 -0.58
N CYS A 26 -3.13 -12.10 -1.78
CA CYS A 26 -3.73 -12.63 -3.00
C CYS A 26 -2.66 -12.76 -4.09
N LYS A 27 -2.38 -14.01 -4.52
CA LYS A 27 -1.23 -14.28 -5.39
C LYS A 27 -1.57 -14.42 -6.87
N LYS A 28 -2.65 -15.12 -7.23
CA LYS A 28 -3.02 -15.43 -8.62
C LYS A 28 -4.50 -15.23 -8.96
N SER A 29 -5.32 -14.89 -8.00
CA SER A 29 -6.76 -14.73 -8.20
C SER A 29 -7.08 -13.30 -8.67
N THR A 30 -8.17 -13.14 -9.37
CA THR A 30 -8.64 -11.87 -9.91
C THR A 30 -10.13 -11.66 -9.62
N TYR A 31 -10.64 -10.44 -9.86
CA TYR A 31 -12.02 -10.03 -9.60
C TYR A 31 -12.45 -10.23 -8.15
N ILE A 32 -11.55 -9.92 -7.22
CA ILE A 32 -11.79 -10.04 -5.79
C ILE A 32 -11.95 -8.65 -5.18
N THR A 33 -12.86 -8.57 -4.22
CA THR A 33 -13.04 -7.37 -3.38
C THR A 33 -12.72 -7.68 -1.93
N PHE A 34 -11.92 -6.81 -1.32
CA PHE A 34 -11.66 -6.77 0.11
C PHE A 34 -12.29 -5.52 0.68
N SER A 35 -13.27 -5.67 1.59
CA SER A 35 -14.06 -4.52 2.05
C SER A 35 -14.52 -4.62 3.50
N TYR A 36 -14.61 -3.48 4.16
CA TYR A 36 -15.10 -3.39 5.53
C TYR A 36 -14.32 -4.27 6.52
N ASN A 37 -13.04 -4.49 6.26
CA ASN A 37 -12.15 -5.22 7.17
C ASN A 37 -11.38 -4.25 8.07
N HIS A 38 -11.04 -4.71 9.25
CA HIS A 38 -10.15 -4.03 10.17
C HIS A 38 -8.84 -4.79 10.29
N PHE A 39 -7.75 -4.14 9.89
CA PHE A 39 -6.39 -4.68 10.01
C PHE A 39 -5.66 -3.88 11.08
N PHE A 40 -5.26 -4.51 12.16
CA PHE A 40 -4.57 -3.82 13.24
C PHE A 40 -3.37 -4.61 13.76
N ASP A 41 -2.32 -3.89 14.17
CA ASP A 41 -1.08 -4.44 14.70
C ASP A 41 -0.39 -5.48 13.80
N ASN A 42 -0.56 -5.37 12.48
CA ASN A 42 0.11 -6.26 11.53
C ASN A 42 1.43 -5.66 11.04
N GLY A 43 2.50 -6.47 10.95
CA GLY A 43 3.74 -6.07 10.28
C GLY A 43 3.54 -5.91 8.76
N LYS A 44 2.74 -6.81 8.17
CA LYS A 44 2.40 -6.80 6.74
C LYS A 44 0.94 -7.18 6.57
N CYS A 45 0.15 -6.33 5.90
CA CYS A 45 -1.28 -6.59 5.74
C CYS A 45 -1.60 -7.38 4.46
N ASN A 46 -1.41 -6.77 3.30
CA ASN A 46 -1.91 -7.33 2.05
C ASN A 46 -0.85 -7.32 0.95
N LEU A 47 -0.46 -8.48 0.44
CA LEU A 47 0.37 -8.60 -0.74
C LEU A 47 -0.44 -9.06 -1.94
N LEU A 48 -0.34 -8.34 -3.05
CA LEU A 48 -0.86 -8.76 -4.34
C LEU A 48 0.27 -9.15 -5.28
N GLY A 49 0.15 -10.33 -5.88
CA GLY A 49 1.05 -10.83 -6.90
C GLY A 49 2.31 -11.50 -6.35
N LEU A 50 2.86 -12.39 -7.18
CA LEU A 50 4.17 -13.03 -6.97
C LEU A 50 5.29 -12.18 -7.57
N SER A 51 6.53 -12.48 -7.18
CA SER A 51 7.72 -11.88 -7.81
C SER A 51 7.98 -12.40 -9.23
N GLU A 52 7.53 -13.60 -9.53
CA GLU A 52 7.67 -14.24 -10.84
C GLU A 52 6.47 -13.93 -11.73
N GLY A 53 6.72 -13.16 -12.75
CA GLY A 53 5.83 -12.65 -13.78
C GLY A 53 4.40 -13.18 -13.85
N MET A 54 3.49 -12.36 -13.44
CA MET A 54 2.05 -12.57 -13.66
C MET A 54 1.55 -11.40 -14.49
N THR A 55 1.15 -11.67 -15.72
CA THR A 55 1.08 -10.62 -16.71
C THR A 55 -0.32 -10.20 -17.16
N ASP A 56 -1.39 -10.91 -16.83
CA ASP A 56 -2.67 -10.64 -17.47
C ASP A 56 -3.88 -10.54 -16.55
N GLY A 57 -4.62 -9.44 -16.70
CA GLY A 57 -6.02 -9.33 -16.30
C GLY A 57 -6.30 -9.45 -14.80
N LEU A 58 -5.38 -9.05 -13.98
CA LEU A 58 -5.50 -9.19 -12.53
C LEU A 58 -6.11 -7.91 -11.94
N TYR A 59 -7.37 -8.00 -11.54
CA TYR A 59 -8.14 -6.87 -11.02
C TYR A 59 -8.59 -7.12 -9.59
N ILE A 60 -8.26 -6.21 -8.70
CA ILE A 60 -8.58 -6.28 -7.27
C ILE A 60 -9.14 -4.94 -6.80
N THR A 61 -10.06 -5.01 -5.86
CA THR A 61 -10.63 -3.82 -5.21
C THR A 61 -10.45 -3.88 -3.70
N TYR A 62 -10.00 -2.78 -3.13
CA TYR A 62 -9.95 -2.55 -1.68
C TYR A 62 -10.78 -1.31 -1.34
N HIS A 63 -11.82 -1.46 -0.53
CA HIS A 63 -12.61 -0.32 -0.11
C HIS A 63 -13.18 -0.44 1.29
N HIS A 64 -13.35 0.71 1.96
CA HIS A 64 -13.92 0.80 3.30
C HIS A 64 -13.21 -0.09 4.33
N ASN A 65 -11.91 -0.36 4.12
CA ASN A 65 -11.11 -1.04 5.11
C ASN A 65 -10.50 0.00 6.07
N TRP A 66 -10.29 -0.42 7.30
CA TRP A 66 -9.55 0.34 8.29
C TRP A 66 -8.20 -0.34 8.54
N TYR A 67 -7.13 0.39 8.25
CA TYR A 67 -5.77 -0.02 8.54
C TYR A 67 -5.29 0.78 9.75
N ASP A 68 -5.10 0.09 10.88
CA ASP A 68 -4.92 0.68 12.19
C ASP A 68 -3.57 0.26 12.78
N HIS A 69 -2.65 1.22 12.91
CA HIS A 69 -1.33 1.04 13.51
C HIS A 69 -0.56 -0.19 13.01
N SER A 70 -0.72 -0.51 11.75
CA SER A 70 0.03 -1.56 11.05
C SER A 70 1.25 -0.98 10.32
N ASP A 71 2.23 -1.82 9.97
CA ASP A 71 3.49 -1.30 9.46
C ASP A 71 3.45 -1.06 7.94
N SER A 72 3.07 -2.06 7.14
CA SER A 72 3.23 -1.99 5.68
C SER A 72 2.23 -2.83 4.88
N ARG A 73 2.23 -2.65 3.55
CA ARG A 73 1.43 -3.40 2.58
C ARG A 73 -0.08 -3.21 2.73
N HIS A 74 -0.57 -2.00 2.44
CA HIS A 74 -1.99 -1.66 2.58
C HIS A 74 -2.66 -1.14 1.28
N PRO A 75 -2.59 -1.88 0.15
CA PRO A 75 -1.81 -3.08 -0.18
C PRO A 75 -0.42 -2.76 -0.78
N ARG A 76 0.47 -3.76 -0.83
CA ARG A 76 1.59 -3.80 -1.76
C ARG A 76 1.19 -4.57 -3.01
N VAL A 77 1.37 -3.96 -4.17
CA VAL A 77 0.86 -4.47 -5.44
C VAL A 77 1.99 -4.76 -6.42
N ARG A 78 1.96 -5.95 -7.01
CA ARG A 78 2.80 -6.39 -8.11
C ARG A 78 1.93 -6.81 -9.28
N TYR A 79 2.15 -6.28 -10.48
CA TYR A 79 1.47 -6.62 -11.74
C TYR A 79 -0.03 -6.35 -11.82
N TYR A 80 -0.74 -6.28 -10.71
CA TYR A 80 -2.18 -6.07 -10.66
C TYR A 80 -2.61 -4.66 -11.05
N SER A 81 -3.83 -4.57 -11.55
CA SER A 81 -4.60 -3.33 -11.56
C SER A 81 -5.49 -3.30 -10.32
N ALA A 82 -5.23 -2.37 -9.42
CA ALA A 82 -5.93 -2.28 -8.15
C ALA A 82 -6.70 -0.95 -8.03
N HIS A 83 -7.97 -1.04 -7.61
CA HIS A 83 -8.76 0.11 -7.18
C HIS A 83 -8.82 0.15 -5.65
N VAL A 84 -8.29 1.20 -5.08
CA VAL A 84 -8.15 1.37 -3.62
C VAL A 84 -8.87 2.65 -3.23
N TYR A 85 -10.07 2.55 -2.64
CA TYR A 85 -10.88 3.72 -2.39
C TYR A 85 -11.64 3.69 -1.06
N ASN A 86 -11.90 4.87 -0.51
CA ASN A 86 -12.64 5.04 0.74
C ASN A 86 -12.09 4.21 1.91
N ASN A 87 -10.79 3.96 1.95
CA ASN A 87 -10.16 3.30 3.09
C ASN A 87 -9.66 4.34 4.08
N TYR A 88 -9.56 3.92 5.34
CA TYR A 88 -8.96 4.71 6.40
C TYR A 88 -7.63 4.09 6.84
N TYR A 89 -6.60 4.91 6.85
CA TYR A 89 -5.25 4.54 7.26
C TYR A 89 -4.87 5.39 8.47
N ASP A 90 -4.57 4.75 9.57
CA ASP A 90 -4.23 5.41 10.84
C ASP A 90 -2.93 4.88 11.42
N GLY A 91 -1.98 5.79 11.67
CA GLY A 91 -0.74 5.45 12.35
C GLY A 91 0.16 4.45 11.62
N ILE A 92 0.20 4.49 10.28
CA ILE A 92 0.97 3.54 9.47
C ILE A 92 2.47 3.80 9.63
N ALA A 93 3.20 2.81 10.14
CA ALA A 93 4.59 2.99 10.55
C ALA A 93 5.59 3.05 9.38
N LYS A 94 5.37 2.27 8.32
CA LYS A 94 6.25 2.25 7.12
C LYS A 94 5.57 2.91 5.93
N TYR A 95 4.63 2.23 5.28
CA TYR A 95 3.92 2.77 4.13
C TYR A 95 2.50 2.22 4.01
N GLY A 96 1.61 3.02 3.46
CA GLY A 96 0.26 2.62 3.11
C GLY A 96 0.22 1.81 1.82
N ILE A 97 -0.08 2.46 0.71
CA ILE A 97 -0.19 1.84 -0.62
C ILE A 97 1.20 1.78 -1.27
N GLY A 98 1.59 0.61 -1.77
CA GLY A 98 2.85 0.40 -2.48
C GLY A 98 2.66 -0.20 -3.87
N SER A 99 3.23 0.46 -4.90
CA SER A 99 3.16 0.02 -6.29
C SER A 99 4.53 -0.41 -6.80
N THR A 100 4.65 -1.64 -7.32
CA THR A 100 5.90 -2.18 -7.85
C THR A 100 5.64 -3.15 -9.01
N LEU A 101 6.67 -3.54 -9.75
CA LEU A 101 6.63 -4.48 -10.88
C LEU A 101 5.49 -4.21 -11.86
N GLY A 102 5.42 -2.98 -12.38
CA GLY A 102 4.47 -2.61 -13.41
C GLY A 102 3.00 -2.60 -12.97
N SER A 103 2.71 -2.63 -11.67
CA SER A 103 1.33 -2.53 -11.19
C SER A 103 0.73 -1.16 -11.49
N SER A 104 -0.59 -1.12 -11.61
CA SER A 104 -1.37 0.10 -11.82
C SER A 104 -2.38 0.24 -10.69
N ILE A 105 -2.29 1.29 -9.90
CA ILE A 105 -3.18 1.53 -8.78
C ILE A 105 -3.96 2.82 -9.01
N PHE A 106 -5.29 2.76 -8.86
CA PHE A 106 -6.13 3.93 -8.71
C PHE A 106 -6.47 4.10 -7.24
N SER A 107 -5.89 5.13 -6.61
CA SER A 107 -6.10 5.48 -5.20
C SER A 107 -7.06 6.65 -5.11
N GLU A 108 -8.24 6.44 -4.56
CA GLU A 108 -9.32 7.41 -4.60
C GLU A 108 -10.00 7.59 -3.25
N ASN A 109 -10.17 8.85 -2.83
CA ASN A 109 -10.94 9.23 -1.64
C ASN A 109 -10.54 8.47 -0.36
N ASN A 110 -9.29 8.06 -0.24
CA ASN A 110 -8.78 7.47 0.98
C ASN A 110 -8.40 8.56 2.00
N TYR A 111 -8.44 8.21 3.27
CA TYR A 111 -8.02 9.10 4.35
C TYR A 111 -6.80 8.52 5.06
N PHE A 112 -5.69 9.26 5.03
CA PHE A 112 -4.43 8.90 5.66
C PHE A 112 -4.16 9.83 6.86
N ARG A 113 -4.15 9.28 8.06
CA ARG A 113 -3.83 9.99 9.28
C ARG A 113 -2.54 9.45 9.89
N SER A 114 -1.55 10.31 10.08
CA SER A 114 -0.25 9.97 10.68
C SER A 114 0.44 8.76 10.03
N CYS A 115 0.40 8.69 8.71
CA CYS A 115 1.07 7.66 7.93
C CYS A 115 2.45 8.13 7.50
N LYS A 116 3.51 7.36 7.79
CA LYS A 116 4.88 7.76 7.43
C LYS A 116 5.00 8.03 5.92
N PHE A 117 4.60 7.08 5.10
CA PHE A 117 4.49 7.23 3.64
C PHE A 117 3.11 6.73 3.18
N PRO A 118 2.15 7.61 2.90
CA PRO A 118 0.82 7.18 2.45
C PRO A 118 0.84 6.33 1.19
N MET A 119 1.65 6.73 0.21
CA MET A 119 1.77 6.03 -1.07
C MET A 119 3.24 6.03 -1.53
N LEU A 120 3.71 4.88 -1.99
CA LEU A 120 5.06 4.70 -2.53
C LEU A 120 5.03 3.95 -3.85
N THR A 121 6.01 4.22 -4.69
CA THR A 121 6.40 3.36 -5.80
C THR A 121 7.89 3.13 -5.76
N SER A 122 8.36 1.94 -6.14
CA SER A 122 9.80 1.66 -6.24
C SER A 122 10.35 2.03 -7.60
N MET A 123 11.63 2.29 -7.67
CA MET A 123 12.35 2.50 -8.91
C MET A 123 13.78 1.96 -8.80
N GLN A 124 14.03 0.79 -9.37
CA GLN A 124 15.37 0.20 -9.49
C GLN A 124 16.20 0.22 -8.19
N GLY A 125 15.63 -0.32 -7.12
CA GLY A 125 16.31 -0.41 -5.84
C GLY A 125 16.21 0.82 -4.95
N SER A 126 15.50 1.84 -5.40
CA SER A 126 15.23 3.05 -4.62
C SER A 126 13.73 3.27 -4.51
N ASP A 127 13.27 3.53 -3.30
CA ASP A 127 11.89 3.92 -3.09
C ASP A 127 11.70 5.38 -3.46
N LEU A 128 10.72 5.65 -4.30
CA LEU A 128 10.27 7.01 -4.58
C LEU A 128 9.18 7.38 -3.59
N TYR A 129 9.40 8.44 -2.91
CA TYR A 129 8.44 9.01 -1.97
C TYR A 129 8.48 10.52 -2.02
N ALA A 130 7.45 11.11 -1.47
CA ALA A 130 7.40 12.50 -1.11
C ALA A 130 7.61 13.51 -2.23
N GLU A 131 7.61 14.72 -1.79
CA GLU A 131 7.87 15.91 -2.55
C GLU A 131 9.17 15.77 -3.36
N ASP A 132 9.14 16.17 -4.60
CA ASP A 132 10.31 16.29 -5.48
C ASP A 132 10.93 14.99 -6.03
N ASN A 133 10.24 13.89 -6.12
CA ASN A 133 10.82 12.64 -6.64
C ASN A 133 12.08 12.18 -5.90
N LYS A 134 12.20 12.49 -4.64
CA LYS A 134 13.35 12.04 -3.87
C LYS A 134 13.26 10.56 -3.61
N SER A 135 14.37 9.85 -3.83
CA SER A 135 14.46 8.47 -3.40
C SER A 135 14.68 8.39 -1.90
N SER A 136 14.06 7.44 -1.24
CA SER A 136 14.43 7.07 0.11
C SER A 136 15.83 6.48 0.10
N LYS A 137 16.70 6.99 0.97
CA LYS A 137 17.99 6.36 1.26
C LYS A 137 17.83 5.14 2.18
N ASP A 138 16.64 4.96 2.69
CA ASP A 138 16.30 3.89 3.60
C ASP A 138 15.91 2.66 2.76
N ASN A 139 16.90 1.91 2.34
CA ASN A 139 16.81 0.75 1.46
C ASN A 139 15.91 -0.40 1.97
N GLY A 140 15.27 -0.24 3.10
CA GLY A 140 14.40 -1.24 3.69
C GLY A 140 12.93 -0.87 3.71
N THR A 141 12.56 0.33 3.24
CA THR A 141 11.19 0.83 3.42
C THR A 141 10.18 0.13 2.55
N PHE A 142 10.51 -0.11 1.28
CA PHE A 142 9.56 -0.68 0.34
C PHE A 142 10.13 -1.83 -0.49
N SER A 143 10.87 -1.56 -1.58
CA SER A 143 11.28 -2.62 -2.50
C SER A 143 12.43 -2.20 -3.42
N GLY A 144 13.33 -3.15 -3.69
CA GLY A 144 14.32 -3.05 -4.76
C GLY A 144 13.80 -3.41 -6.15
N GLU A 145 12.54 -3.77 -6.28
CA GLU A 145 11.92 -4.13 -7.56
C GLU A 145 11.66 -2.90 -8.43
N ALA A 146 11.46 -3.09 -9.72
CA ALA A 146 11.02 -2.04 -10.62
C ALA A 146 9.67 -1.45 -10.17
N GLY A 147 9.43 -0.19 -10.46
CA GLY A 147 8.23 0.52 -10.01
C GLY A 147 6.97 0.19 -10.80
N GLY A 148 5.88 0.67 -10.28
CA GLY A 148 4.57 0.70 -10.92
C GLY A 148 4.04 2.14 -10.99
N THR A 149 2.75 2.29 -11.15
CA THR A 149 2.08 3.59 -11.26
C THR A 149 0.95 3.71 -10.25
N ILE A 150 0.80 4.89 -9.66
CA ILE A 150 -0.35 5.23 -8.83
C ILE A 150 -1.02 6.48 -9.43
N LYS A 151 -2.31 6.39 -9.73
CA LYS A 151 -3.17 7.55 -9.97
C LYS A 151 -3.88 7.89 -8.68
N SER A 152 -3.79 9.14 -8.25
CA SER A 152 -4.33 9.62 -6.98
C SER A 152 -5.39 10.68 -7.20
N PHE A 153 -6.56 10.51 -6.58
CA PHE A 153 -7.66 11.47 -6.65
C PHE A 153 -8.40 11.57 -5.31
N GLY A 154 -8.63 12.78 -4.86
CA GLY A 154 -9.49 13.04 -3.69
C GLY A 154 -8.99 12.48 -2.36
N ASN A 155 -7.77 11.95 -2.28
CA ASN A 155 -7.21 11.45 -1.03
C ASN A 155 -6.95 12.60 -0.05
N LYS A 156 -7.18 12.34 1.24
CA LYS A 156 -6.94 13.29 2.32
C LYS A 156 -5.78 12.85 3.18
N PHE A 157 -4.98 13.81 3.63
CA PHE A 157 -3.80 13.57 4.47
C PHE A 157 -3.87 14.44 5.71
N GLU A 158 -3.64 13.84 6.88
CA GLU A 158 -3.68 14.54 8.17
C GLU A 158 -2.58 14.03 9.11
N GLY A 159 -2.14 14.90 10.00
CA GLY A 159 -1.13 14.57 10.99
C GLY A 159 0.27 14.48 10.40
N LYS A 160 1.11 13.61 10.96
CA LYS A 160 2.49 13.44 10.53
C LYS A 160 2.57 12.50 9.33
N VAL A 161 2.64 13.07 8.15
CA VAL A 161 2.77 12.32 6.88
C VAL A 161 3.97 12.84 6.10
N THR A 162 4.65 11.94 5.39
CA THR A 162 5.58 12.35 4.34
C THR A 162 4.79 12.46 3.04
N TYR A 163 4.58 13.68 2.60
CA TYR A 163 3.74 13.97 1.46
C TYR A 163 4.35 13.44 0.16
N VAL A 164 3.51 12.95 -0.73
CA VAL A 164 3.91 12.42 -2.03
C VAL A 164 3.61 13.45 -3.11
N SER A 165 4.62 13.81 -3.89
CA SER A 165 4.40 14.69 -5.04
C SER A 165 3.86 13.92 -6.25
N TYR A 166 3.16 14.64 -7.09
CA TYR A 166 2.62 14.10 -8.33
C TYR A 166 3.67 14.18 -9.43
N ASN A 167 4.16 13.03 -9.85
CA ASN A 167 5.18 12.90 -10.88
C ASN A 167 4.85 11.76 -11.85
N ASN A 168 5.83 11.29 -12.61
CA ASN A 168 5.63 10.24 -13.62
C ASN A 168 5.14 8.91 -13.06
N THR A 169 5.39 8.62 -11.79
CA THR A 169 5.06 7.34 -11.16
C THR A 169 3.86 7.44 -10.24
N ILE A 170 3.59 8.63 -9.70
CA ILE A 170 2.35 8.94 -8.97
C ILE A 170 1.73 10.15 -9.62
N SER A 171 0.54 10.01 -10.16
CA SER A 171 -0.16 11.08 -10.85
C SER A 171 -1.49 11.41 -10.19
N ALA A 172 -1.87 12.68 -10.24
CA ALA A 172 -3.20 13.12 -9.84
C ALA A 172 -4.14 13.20 -11.05
N LEU A 173 -5.37 12.82 -10.85
CA LEU A 173 -6.46 13.21 -11.73
C LEU A 173 -6.90 14.63 -11.36
N LYS A 174 -6.97 15.50 -12.33
CA LYS A 174 -7.50 16.86 -12.17
C LYS A 174 -9.00 16.85 -12.35
#